data_9b7f54b07a4a1343dc4e9040ad6467d5
#
_entry.id   9b7f54b07a4a1343dc4e9040ad6467d5
#
_cell.length_a   1.000
_cell.length_b   1.000
_cell.length_c   1.000
_cell.angle_alpha   90.00
_cell.angle_beta   90.00
_cell.angle_gamma   90.00
#
_symmetry.space_group_name_H-M   'P 1'
#
loop_
_entity.id
_entity.type
_entity.pdbx_description
1 polymer ?
#
loop_
_entity_poly.entity_id
_entity_poly.type
_entity_poly.pdbx_seq_one_letter_code
_entity_poly.pdbx_strand_id
1 'polypeptide(L)'
;MKVWVMGIGLAVMVAALAACESNATNQDAAKPAGGAIPADMQVGEAKFAANCAACHGVRGAGTKQGPPLVHKIYEPNHHADLAFQRAAENGVRAHHWEFGNMPKIEGVTSGDVEHIIRYVRWLQREAGIY
;
A
#
# COMPACT_ATOMS: atom_id res chain seq x y z
N MET A 1 18.32 -68.44 34.66
CA MET A 1 17.28 -67.38 34.72
C MET A 1 17.59 -66.33 33.66
N LYS A 2 16.79 -66.26 32.55
CA LYS A 2 16.96 -65.33 31.47
C LYS A 2 15.96 -64.14 31.68
N VAL A 3 16.49 -62.95 31.89
CA VAL A 3 15.69 -61.71 32.02
C VAL A 3 15.56 -61.09 30.66
N TRP A 4 14.33 -60.99 30.12
CA TRP A 4 13.98 -60.27 28.90
C TRP A 4 13.70 -58.82 29.27
N VAL A 5 14.46 -57.94 28.72
CA VAL A 5 14.18 -56.44 28.76
C VAL A 5 13.39 -56.09 27.58
N MET A 6 12.10 -55.79 27.77
CA MET A 6 11.23 -55.21 26.72
C MET A 6 11.52 -53.71 26.56
N GLY A 7 12.10 -53.35 25.44
CA GLY A 7 12.27 -51.93 25.03
C GLY A 7 10.93 -51.36 24.53
N ILE A 8 10.42 -50.36 25.24
CA ILE A 8 9.24 -49.60 24.80
C ILE A 8 9.74 -48.50 23.87
N GLY A 9 9.50 -48.69 22.59
CA GLY A 9 9.74 -47.65 21.58
C GLY A 9 8.68 -46.59 21.65
N LEU A 10 9.07 -45.35 22.04
CA LEU A 10 8.22 -44.18 22.05
C LEU A 10 8.22 -43.59 20.63
N ALA A 11 7.16 -43.84 19.86
CA ALA A 11 6.95 -43.21 18.56
C ALA A 11 6.48 -41.75 18.78
N VAL A 12 7.36 -40.80 18.52
CA VAL A 12 7.01 -39.39 18.52
C VAL A 12 6.32 -39.07 17.18
N MET A 13 5.01 -38.93 17.19
CA MET A 13 4.23 -38.44 16.09
C MET A 13 4.43 -36.90 16.00
N VAL A 14 5.23 -36.45 15.06
CA VAL A 14 5.32 -35.01 14.70
C VAL A 14 4.12 -34.69 13.85
N ALA A 15 3.11 -34.05 14.42
CA ALA A 15 2.00 -33.48 13.68
C ALA A 15 2.51 -32.20 13.00
N ALA A 16 2.71 -32.24 11.68
CA ALA A 16 2.95 -31.08 10.86
C ALA A 16 1.65 -30.27 10.77
N LEU A 17 1.55 -29.18 11.53
CA LEU A 17 0.53 -28.16 11.35
C LEU A 17 0.87 -27.39 10.08
N ALA A 18 0.23 -27.73 8.96
CA ALA A 18 0.22 -26.91 7.77
C ALA A 18 -0.59 -25.64 8.08
N ALA A 19 0.11 -24.57 8.44
CA ALA A 19 -0.47 -23.25 8.49
C ALA A 19 -0.77 -22.84 7.04
N CYS A 20 -2.05 -22.86 6.65
CA CYS A 20 -2.52 -22.17 5.47
C CYS A 20 -2.44 -20.67 5.74
N GLU A 21 -1.28 -20.06 5.47
CA GLU A 21 -1.18 -18.62 5.31
C GLU A 21 -1.92 -18.26 4.00
N SER A 22 -3.17 -17.83 4.15
CA SER A 22 -3.88 -17.14 3.08
C SER A 22 -3.21 -15.80 2.84
N ASN A 23 -2.13 -15.82 2.04
CA ASN A 23 -1.47 -14.64 1.54
C ASN A 23 -2.38 -14.02 0.47
N ALA A 24 -3.36 -13.24 0.89
CA ALA A 24 -4.06 -12.31 0.01
C ALA A 24 -3.06 -11.21 -0.38
N THR A 25 -2.08 -11.59 -1.19
CA THR A 25 -1.14 -10.64 -1.80
C THR A 25 -1.95 -9.78 -2.74
N ASN A 26 -1.97 -8.48 -2.47
CA ASN A 26 -2.42 -7.42 -3.36
C ASN A 26 -1.44 -7.39 -4.56
N GLN A 27 -1.56 -8.38 -5.46
CA GLN A 27 -0.57 -8.69 -6.50
C GLN A 27 -0.47 -7.62 -7.60
N ASP A 28 -1.40 -6.65 -7.61
CA ASP A 28 -1.44 -5.57 -8.60
C ASP A 28 -0.80 -4.25 -8.12
N ALA A 29 -0.33 -4.18 -6.87
CA ALA A 29 0.43 -3.03 -6.40
C ALA A 29 1.85 -3.10 -6.97
N ALA A 30 2.22 -2.14 -7.82
CA ALA A 30 3.57 -2.02 -8.30
C ALA A 30 4.54 -1.85 -7.11
N LYS A 31 5.68 -2.55 -7.15
CA LYS A 31 6.72 -2.41 -6.13
C LYS A 31 7.09 -0.92 -5.98
N PRO A 32 7.07 -0.35 -4.76
CA PRO A 32 7.45 1.05 -4.56
C PRO A 32 8.83 1.32 -5.17
N ALA A 33 8.93 2.30 -6.06
CA ALA A 33 10.18 2.70 -6.67
C ALA A 33 11.17 3.09 -5.57
N GLY A 34 12.32 2.39 -5.49
CA GLY A 34 13.31 2.52 -4.41
C GLY A 34 14.38 3.58 -4.66
N GLY A 35 14.30 4.34 -5.77
CA GLY A 35 15.28 5.36 -6.16
C GLY A 35 15.29 6.60 -5.25
N ALA A 36 16.38 7.38 -5.33
CA ALA A 36 16.47 8.69 -4.68
C ALA A 36 15.39 9.62 -5.25
N ILE A 37 14.75 10.39 -4.36
CA ILE A 37 13.70 11.34 -4.75
C ILE A 37 14.35 12.54 -5.44
N PRO A 38 13.99 12.87 -6.69
CA PRO A 38 14.50 14.06 -7.38
C PRO A 38 14.22 15.34 -6.60
N ALA A 39 15.10 16.33 -6.72
CA ALA A 39 15.01 17.58 -5.96
C ALA A 39 13.67 18.32 -6.18
N ASP A 40 13.15 18.27 -7.41
CA ASP A 40 11.87 18.87 -7.80
C ASP A 40 10.64 18.10 -7.27
N MET A 41 10.82 16.89 -6.76
CA MET A 41 9.76 16.07 -6.14
C MET A 41 9.77 16.14 -4.60
N GLN A 42 10.80 16.68 -3.96
CA GLN A 42 10.95 16.70 -2.51
C GLN A 42 9.82 17.44 -1.79
N VAL A 43 9.34 18.55 -2.37
CA VAL A 43 8.20 19.30 -1.81
C VAL A 43 6.93 18.45 -1.83
N GLY A 44 6.68 17.76 -2.93
CA GLY A 44 5.53 16.85 -3.07
C GLY A 44 5.62 15.66 -2.12
N GLU A 45 6.82 15.10 -1.95
CA GLU A 45 7.08 14.03 -0.99
C GLU A 45 6.79 14.47 0.45
N ALA A 46 7.33 15.62 0.88
CA ALA A 46 7.11 16.13 2.22
C ALA A 46 5.62 16.38 2.52
N LYS A 47 4.88 16.97 1.55
CA LYS A 47 3.44 17.22 1.66
C LYS A 47 2.65 15.90 1.67
N PHE A 48 3.02 14.94 0.85
CA PHE A 48 2.44 13.61 0.84
C PHE A 48 2.67 12.89 2.18
N ALA A 49 3.88 12.93 2.70
CA ALA A 49 4.22 12.31 3.99
C ALA A 49 3.39 12.89 5.14
N ALA A 50 3.19 14.22 5.15
CA ALA A 50 2.44 14.90 6.20
C ALA A 50 0.92 14.64 6.14
N ASN A 51 0.33 14.48 4.96
CA ASN A 51 -1.13 14.54 4.79
C ASN A 51 -1.75 13.24 4.26
N CYS A 52 -0.98 12.39 3.61
CA CYS A 52 -1.53 11.25 2.87
C CYS A 52 -0.95 9.89 3.33
N ALA A 53 0.33 9.87 3.72
CA ALA A 53 1.06 8.64 3.99
C ALA A 53 0.51 7.82 5.16
N ALA A 54 -0.16 8.43 6.13
CA ALA A 54 -0.79 7.73 7.25
C ALA A 54 -1.77 6.65 6.78
N CYS A 55 -2.54 6.93 5.72
CA CYS A 55 -3.49 6.01 5.13
C CYS A 55 -2.92 5.32 3.88
N HIS A 56 -2.25 6.06 2.99
CA HIS A 56 -1.79 5.55 1.69
C HIS A 56 -0.38 4.94 1.71
N GLY A 57 0.26 4.91 2.87
CA GLY A 57 1.60 4.33 3.05
C GLY A 57 2.73 5.21 2.53
N VAL A 58 3.94 4.93 3.01
CA VAL A 58 5.16 5.58 2.51
C VAL A 58 5.27 5.31 1.01
N ARG A 59 5.56 6.38 0.23
CA ARG A 59 5.65 6.32 -1.24
C ARG A 59 4.38 5.77 -1.92
N GLY A 60 3.21 5.92 -1.29
CA GLY A 60 1.95 5.47 -1.87
C GLY A 60 1.78 3.96 -1.99
N ALA A 61 2.46 3.19 -1.14
CA ALA A 61 2.42 1.73 -1.16
C ALA A 61 1.12 1.13 -0.59
N GLY A 62 0.26 1.95 0.02
CA GLY A 62 -0.93 1.51 0.75
C GLY A 62 -0.64 1.08 2.18
N THR A 63 -1.70 0.95 2.97
CA THR A 63 -1.71 0.41 4.33
C THR A 63 -2.98 -0.42 4.55
N LYS A 64 -3.26 -0.80 5.79
CA LYS A 64 -4.55 -1.39 6.15
C LYS A 64 -5.70 -0.36 6.21
N GLN A 65 -5.40 0.96 6.17
CA GLN A 65 -6.38 2.04 6.24
C GLN A 65 -6.69 2.68 4.89
N GLY A 66 -5.84 2.50 3.89
CA GLY A 66 -6.06 3.10 2.58
C GLY A 66 -5.27 2.42 1.48
N PRO A 67 -5.77 2.55 0.23
CA PRO A 67 -5.22 1.84 -0.90
C PRO A 67 -3.85 2.37 -1.34
N PRO A 68 -3.06 1.53 -2.05
CA PRO A 68 -1.85 1.98 -2.71
C PRO A 68 -2.19 2.97 -3.83
N LEU A 69 -1.52 4.11 -3.88
CA LEU A 69 -1.66 5.08 -4.99
C LEU A 69 -0.70 4.76 -6.16
N VAL A 70 0.32 3.95 -5.93
CA VAL A 70 1.16 3.37 -6.96
C VAL A 70 0.53 2.05 -7.41
N HIS A 71 -0.59 2.18 -8.13
CA HIS A 71 -1.39 1.07 -8.60
C HIS A 71 -2.10 1.46 -9.90
N LYS A 72 -2.32 0.49 -10.79
CA LYS A 72 -2.94 0.70 -12.11
C LYS A 72 -4.32 1.38 -12.05
N ILE A 73 -5.11 1.12 -11.02
CA ILE A 73 -6.40 1.81 -10.79
C ILE A 73 -6.23 3.33 -10.76
N TYR A 74 -5.07 3.84 -10.29
CA TYR A 74 -4.80 5.28 -10.18
C TYR A 74 -3.99 5.84 -11.35
N GLU A 75 -3.88 5.11 -12.46
CA GLU A 75 -3.27 5.62 -13.69
C GLU A 75 -3.99 6.89 -14.22
N PRO A 76 -3.29 7.79 -14.96
CA PRO A 76 -3.88 9.05 -15.41
C PRO A 76 -5.16 8.91 -16.24
N ASN A 77 -5.28 7.84 -17.03
CA ASN A 77 -6.45 7.59 -17.87
C ASN A 77 -7.70 7.14 -17.07
N HIS A 78 -7.51 6.59 -15.87
CA HIS A 78 -8.61 6.16 -15.02
C HIS A 78 -8.89 7.17 -13.88
N HIS A 79 -7.85 7.66 -13.21
CA HIS A 79 -7.93 8.71 -12.19
C HIS A 79 -7.06 9.90 -12.58
N ALA A 80 -7.62 10.82 -13.37
CA ALA A 80 -6.94 12.05 -13.76
C ALA A 80 -6.53 12.90 -12.55
N ASP A 81 -5.61 13.84 -12.73
CA ASP A 81 -5.08 14.70 -11.67
C ASP A 81 -6.17 15.42 -10.88
N LEU A 82 -7.25 15.84 -11.56
CA LEU A 82 -8.41 16.45 -10.91
C LEU A 82 -9.11 15.52 -9.90
N ALA A 83 -9.01 14.19 -10.07
CA ALA A 83 -9.58 13.25 -9.10
C ALA A 83 -8.87 13.34 -7.75
N PHE A 84 -7.55 13.57 -7.73
CA PHE A 84 -6.78 13.80 -6.50
C PHE A 84 -7.18 15.10 -5.81
N GLN A 85 -7.37 16.19 -6.59
CA GLN A 85 -7.85 17.46 -6.04
C GLN A 85 -9.21 17.29 -5.35
N ARG A 86 -10.18 16.67 -6.05
CA ARG A 86 -11.51 16.41 -5.51
C ARG A 86 -11.48 15.47 -4.30
N ALA A 87 -10.60 14.47 -4.32
CA ALA A 87 -10.46 13.53 -3.20
C ALA A 87 -9.98 14.25 -1.93
N ALA A 88 -8.98 15.13 -2.03
CA ALA A 88 -8.49 15.90 -0.90
C ALA A 88 -9.56 16.89 -0.38
N GLU A 89 -10.25 17.58 -1.28
CA GLU A 89 -11.22 18.62 -0.96
C GLU A 89 -12.53 18.06 -0.40
N ASN A 90 -13.06 16.98 -0.97
CA ASN A 90 -14.42 16.49 -0.69
C ASN A 90 -14.45 15.10 -0.06
N GLY A 91 -13.31 14.41 0.00
CA GLY A 91 -13.27 12.99 0.32
C GLY A 91 -13.72 12.11 -0.86
N VAL A 92 -13.74 10.80 -0.66
CA VAL A 92 -14.13 9.83 -1.69
C VAL A 92 -15.06 8.80 -1.09
N ARG A 93 -16.19 8.55 -1.77
CA ARG A 93 -17.00 7.37 -1.50
C ARG A 93 -16.26 6.13 -2.06
N ALA A 94 -16.06 5.11 -1.23
CA ALA A 94 -15.39 3.88 -1.63
C ALA A 94 -16.08 3.24 -2.85
N HIS A 95 -15.29 2.86 -3.86
CA HIS A 95 -15.82 2.28 -5.11
C HIS A 95 -14.86 1.27 -5.79
N HIS A 96 -13.59 1.21 -5.39
CA HIS A 96 -12.63 0.22 -5.90
C HIS A 96 -12.13 -0.74 -4.82
N TRP A 97 -12.16 -0.28 -3.56
CA TRP A 97 -11.55 -0.98 -2.43
C TRP A 97 -12.48 -1.00 -1.23
N GLU A 98 -12.28 -1.97 -0.34
CA GLU A 98 -13.09 -2.15 0.87
C GLU A 98 -12.52 -1.44 2.11
N PHE A 99 -11.67 -0.42 1.93
CA PHE A 99 -11.12 0.37 3.04
C PHE A 99 -12.12 1.33 3.70
N GLY A 100 -13.32 1.46 3.14
CA GLY A 100 -14.27 2.49 3.54
C GLY A 100 -14.06 3.81 2.80
N ASN A 101 -14.83 4.84 3.18
CA ASN A 101 -14.75 6.14 2.55
C ASN A 101 -13.50 6.90 2.98
N MET A 102 -12.83 7.56 2.05
CA MET A 102 -11.77 8.52 2.37
C MET A 102 -12.41 9.83 2.88
N PRO A 103 -12.04 10.33 4.06
CA PRO A 103 -12.49 11.65 4.51
C PRO A 103 -11.79 12.74 3.69
N LYS A 104 -12.38 13.96 3.66
CA LYS A 104 -11.67 15.15 3.17
C LYS A 104 -10.46 15.45 4.06
N ILE A 105 -9.47 16.10 3.49
CA ILE A 105 -8.23 16.43 4.20
C ILE A 105 -8.25 17.91 4.57
N GLU A 106 -8.43 18.19 5.84
CA GLU A 106 -8.47 19.55 6.35
C GLU A 106 -7.08 20.20 6.30
N GLY A 107 -7.04 21.48 5.98
CA GLY A 107 -5.81 22.28 5.99
C GLY A 107 -4.88 22.07 4.81
N VAL A 108 -5.23 21.22 3.85
CA VAL A 108 -4.47 21.04 2.61
C VAL A 108 -5.02 21.96 1.53
N THR A 109 -4.17 22.78 0.92
CA THR A 109 -4.54 23.66 -0.19
C THR A 109 -4.47 22.96 -1.54
N SER A 110 -5.16 23.49 -2.55
CA SER A 110 -5.05 23.00 -3.93
C SER A 110 -3.61 23.00 -4.45
N GLY A 111 -2.82 24.02 -4.10
CA GLY A 111 -1.39 24.08 -4.46
C GLY A 111 -0.57 22.99 -3.78
N ASP A 112 -0.91 22.61 -2.55
CA ASP A 112 -0.27 21.48 -1.88
C ASP A 112 -0.59 20.16 -2.60
N VAL A 113 -1.85 19.99 -3.00
CA VAL A 113 -2.28 18.80 -3.74
C VAL A 113 -1.59 18.72 -5.11
N GLU A 114 -1.34 19.83 -5.81
CA GLU A 114 -0.58 19.84 -7.07
C GLU A 114 0.85 19.29 -6.88
N HIS A 115 1.54 19.67 -5.79
CA HIS A 115 2.84 19.10 -5.46
C HIS A 115 2.75 17.61 -5.15
N ILE A 116 1.73 17.18 -4.39
CA ILE A 116 1.48 15.77 -4.08
C ILE A 116 1.21 14.98 -5.36
N ILE A 117 0.38 15.48 -6.26
CA ILE A 117 0.07 14.83 -7.55
C ILE A 117 1.35 14.60 -8.35
N ARG A 118 2.19 15.63 -8.53
CA ARG A 118 3.47 15.49 -9.25
C ARG A 118 4.34 14.39 -8.66
N TYR A 119 4.42 14.31 -7.34
CA TYR A 119 5.17 13.26 -6.63
C TYR A 119 4.56 11.88 -6.88
N VAL A 120 3.24 11.71 -6.71
CA VAL A 120 2.56 10.43 -6.95
C VAL A 120 2.70 9.98 -8.40
N ARG A 121 2.55 10.91 -9.38
CA ARG A 121 2.75 10.62 -10.80
C ARG A 121 4.18 10.22 -11.12
N TRP A 122 5.15 10.84 -10.47
CA TRP A 122 6.54 10.41 -10.57
C TRP A 122 6.71 8.97 -10.06
N LEU A 123 6.19 8.64 -8.88
CA LEU A 123 6.22 7.27 -8.33
C LEU A 123 5.55 6.25 -9.27
N GLN A 124 4.42 6.60 -9.86
CA GLN A 124 3.71 5.76 -10.83
C GLN A 124 4.58 5.49 -12.06
N ARG A 125 5.20 6.52 -12.64
CA ARG A 125 6.11 6.35 -13.81
C ARG A 125 7.31 5.47 -13.48
N GLU A 126 7.94 5.64 -12.31
CA GLU A 126 9.03 4.77 -11.85
C GLU A 126 8.59 3.29 -11.72
N ALA A 127 7.31 3.08 -11.48
CA ALA A 127 6.69 1.75 -11.39
C ALA A 127 6.11 1.26 -12.74
N GLY A 128 6.31 2.00 -13.86
CA GLY A 128 5.81 1.64 -15.19
C GLY A 128 4.30 1.89 -15.39
N ILE A 129 3.68 2.75 -14.59
CA ILE A 129 2.26 3.15 -14.70
C ILE A 129 2.18 4.52 -15.39
N TYR A 130 1.45 4.60 -16.52
CA TYR A 130 1.35 5.76 -17.40
C TYR A 130 -0.09 6.14 -17.73
#